data_d0f36ad129a5bc39984ca523c6742d78
#
_entry.id   d0f36ad129a5bc39984ca523c6742d78
#
_cell.length_a   1.000
_cell.length_b   1.000
_cell.length_c   1.000
_cell.angle_alpha   90.00
_cell.angle_beta   90.00
_cell.angle_gamma   90.00
#
_symmetry.space_group_name_H-M   'P 1'
#
loop_
_entity.id
_entity.type
_entity.pdbx_description
1 polymer ?
#
loop_
_entity_poly.entity_id
_entity_poly.type
_entity_poly.pdbx_seq_one_letter_code
_entity_poly.pdbx_strand_id
1 'polypeptide(L)'
;MAQFDIHRLSDGMHVVVLQSDLIDLRESCLVAPMFRKGARAELGRLTPLITHDDKRWLVRVPQLTAMRPSTLGPPRGSAAAFRDELFRAIDLLTHGF
;
A
#
# COMPACT_ATOMS: atom_id res chain seq x y z
N MET A 1 -3.35 -10.76 8.07
CA MET A 1 -3.20 -9.75 7.01
C MET A 1 -2.71 -10.43 5.75
N ALA A 2 -3.24 -10.00 4.62
CA ALA A 2 -2.87 -10.55 3.32
C ALA A 2 -2.23 -9.47 2.47
N GLN A 3 -1.42 -9.88 1.49
CA GLN A 3 -0.85 -8.96 0.53
C GLN A 3 -1.96 -8.12 -0.12
N PHE A 4 -1.73 -6.83 -0.21
CA PHE A 4 -2.64 -5.81 -0.75
C PHE A 4 -3.88 -5.53 0.11
N ASP A 5 -3.97 -6.08 1.32
CA ASP A 5 -4.97 -5.62 2.27
C ASP A 5 -4.77 -4.14 2.58
N ILE A 6 -5.90 -3.44 2.75
CA ILE A 6 -5.90 -2.03 3.14
C ILE A 6 -6.24 -1.95 4.62
N HIS A 7 -5.43 -1.21 5.37
CA HIS A 7 -5.64 -0.98 6.79
C HIS A 7 -5.69 0.51 7.07
N ARG A 8 -6.46 0.87 8.09
CA ARG A 8 -6.51 2.23 8.61
C ARG A 8 -5.81 2.26 9.96
N LEU A 9 -4.80 3.11 10.08
CA LEU A 9 -4.04 3.26 11.32
C LEU A 9 -4.81 4.10 12.34
N SER A 10 -4.36 4.08 13.58
CA SER A 10 -5.02 4.82 14.67
C SER A 10 -5.06 6.33 14.44
N ASP A 11 -4.09 6.86 13.69
CA ASP A 11 -4.04 8.28 13.34
C ASP A 11 -4.91 8.65 12.11
N GLY A 12 -5.60 7.66 11.53
CA GLY A 12 -6.45 7.86 10.37
C GLY A 12 -5.76 7.63 9.04
N MET A 13 -4.45 7.43 9.01
CA MET A 13 -3.75 7.10 7.77
C MET A 13 -4.13 5.72 7.25
N HIS A 14 -4.25 5.61 5.93
CA HIS A 14 -4.49 4.33 5.27
C HIS A 14 -3.17 3.81 4.68
N VAL A 15 -2.99 2.50 4.73
CA VAL A 15 -1.82 1.83 4.18
C VAL A 15 -2.25 0.59 3.42
N VAL A 16 -1.43 0.21 2.42
CA VAL A 16 -1.59 -1.04 1.66
C VAL A 16 -0.45 -1.96 2.05
N VAL A 17 -0.77 -3.20 2.39
CA VAL A 17 0.24 -4.22 2.67
C VAL A 17 0.88 -4.66 1.35
N LEU A 18 2.20 -4.50 1.26
CA LEU A 18 2.96 -4.90 0.07
C LEU A 18 3.64 -6.26 0.25
N GLN A 19 3.80 -6.69 1.49
CA GLN A 19 4.54 -7.91 1.79
C GLN A 19 3.86 -9.16 1.23
N SER A 20 4.65 -10.04 0.62
CA SER A 20 4.15 -11.31 0.12
C SER A 20 3.57 -12.15 1.26
N ASP A 21 2.48 -12.86 0.98
CA ASP A 21 1.87 -13.80 1.93
C ASP A 21 2.80 -14.96 2.29
N LEU A 22 3.82 -15.21 1.45
CA LEU A 22 4.79 -16.28 1.68
C LEU A 22 5.84 -15.90 2.73
N ILE A 23 5.89 -14.62 3.11
CA ILE A 23 6.88 -14.08 4.03
C ILE A 23 6.16 -13.60 5.29
N ASP A 24 6.28 -14.36 6.38
CA ASP A 24 5.72 -13.99 7.67
C ASP A 24 6.86 -13.63 8.63
N LEU A 25 7.10 -12.36 8.80
CA LEU A 25 8.17 -11.85 9.65
C LEU A 25 7.71 -11.52 11.06
N ARG A 26 6.42 -11.69 11.37
CA ARG A 26 5.81 -11.43 12.67
C ARG A 26 6.08 -10.05 13.28
N GLU A 27 7.33 -9.58 13.23
CA GLU A 27 7.76 -8.32 13.84
C GLU A 27 7.59 -7.13 12.91
N SER A 28 7.54 -7.37 11.60
CA SER A 28 7.41 -6.28 10.64
C SER A 28 6.62 -6.71 9.41
N CYS A 29 5.95 -5.74 8.81
CA CYS A 29 5.19 -5.89 7.59
C CYS A 29 5.46 -4.69 6.69
N LEU A 30 5.80 -4.95 5.44
CA LEU A 30 6.08 -3.89 4.48
C LEU A 30 4.77 -3.31 3.97
N VAL A 31 4.60 -2.01 4.12
CA VAL A 31 3.38 -1.30 3.72
C VAL A 31 3.74 -0.03 2.94
N ALA A 32 2.78 0.48 2.17
CA ALA A 32 2.88 1.79 1.52
C ALA A 32 1.70 2.66 1.94
N PRO A 33 1.93 3.96 2.22
CA PRO A 33 0.84 4.85 2.57
C PRO A 33 -0.03 5.18 1.37
N MET A 34 -1.31 5.44 1.64
CA MET A 34 -2.30 5.87 0.66
C MET A 34 -2.72 7.29 0.98
N PHE A 35 -2.88 8.10 -0.07
CA PHE A 35 -3.39 9.46 0.06
C PHE A 35 -4.53 9.67 -0.93
N ARG A 36 -5.52 10.45 -0.54
CA ARG A 36 -6.61 10.81 -1.46
C ARG A 36 -6.00 11.51 -2.68
N LYS A 37 -6.52 11.16 -3.86
CA LYS A 37 -6.08 11.80 -5.10
C LYS A 37 -6.20 13.32 -4.97
N GLY A 38 -5.12 14.04 -5.29
CA GLY A 38 -5.04 15.48 -5.15
C GLY A 38 -4.43 15.97 -3.85
N ALA A 39 -4.31 15.12 -2.82
CA ALA A 39 -3.73 15.51 -1.54
C ALA A 39 -2.20 15.57 -1.57
N ARG A 40 -1.57 14.85 -2.49
CA ARG A 40 -0.12 14.78 -2.66
C ARG A 40 0.21 14.75 -4.15
N ALA A 41 1.45 15.12 -4.47
CA ALA A 41 1.93 15.09 -5.85
C ALA A 41 1.96 13.65 -6.38
N GLU A 42 1.53 13.49 -7.62
CA GLU A 42 1.59 12.23 -8.32
C GLU A 42 2.99 12.03 -8.91
N LEU A 43 3.50 10.81 -8.84
CA LEU A 43 4.79 10.43 -9.37
C LEU A 43 4.65 9.38 -10.49
N GLY A 44 3.59 9.49 -11.27
CA GLY A 44 3.32 8.59 -12.39
C GLY A 44 3.14 7.14 -11.92
N ARG A 45 3.90 6.23 -12.52
CA ARG A 45 3.78 4.80 -12.24
C ARG A 45 4.22 4.42 -10.82
N LEU A 46 4.95 5.29 -10.13
CA LEU A 46 5.38 5.06 -8.76
C LEU A 46 4.25 5.30 -7.75
N THR A 47 3.18 5.94 -8.18
CA THR A 47 2.02 6.21 -7.33
C THR A 47 0.74 5.70 -7.98
N PRO A 48 0.55 4.37 -8.04
CA PRO A 48 -0.64 3.81 -8.67
C PRO A 48 -1.93 4.33 -8.05
N LEU A 49 -2.91 4.55 -8.91
CA LEU A 49 -4.25 4.99 -8.51
C LEU A 49 -5.11 3.77 -8.24
N ILE A 50 -5.75 3.74 -7.08
CA ILE A 50 -6.69 2.68 -6.73
C ILE A 50 -8.01 3.28 -6.28
N THR A 51 -9.05 2.47 -6.28
CA THR A 51 -10.35 2.84 -5.73
C THR A 51 -10.57 2.06 -4.44
N HIS A 52 -10.95 2.77 -3.39
CA HIS A 52 -11.28 2.18 -2.10
C HIS A 52 -12.37 3.03 -1.46
N ASP A 53 -13.42 2.38 -0.97
CA ASP A 53 -14.53 3.04 -0.29
C ASP A 53 -15.13 4.17 -1.15
N ASP A 54 -15.35 3.86 -2.43
CA ASP A 54 -15.88 4.77 -3.45
C ASP A 54 -15.06 6.05 -3.66
N LYS A 55 -13.81 6.03 -3.26
CA LYS A 55 -12.90 7.16 -3.38
C LYS A 55 -11.64 6.75 -4.11
N ARG A 56 -10.97 7.73 -4.71
CA ARG A 56 -9.74 7.50 -5.45
C ARG A 56 -8.54 7.85 -4.59
N TRP A 57 -7.59 6.92 -4.54
CA TRP A 57 -6.40 7.03 -3.70
C TRP A 57 -5.16 6.80 -4.52
N LEU A 58 -4.07 7.50 -4.15
CA LEU A 58 -2.74 7.21 -4.66
C LEU A 58 -1.99 6.39 -3.63
N VAL A 59 -1.44 5.25 -4.05
CA VAL A 59 -0.55 4.45 -3.21
C VAL A 59 0.87 4.94 -3.45
N ARG A 60 1.48 5.55 -2.45
CA ARG A 60 2.82 6.12 -2.60
C ARG A 60 3.88 5.06 -2.31
N VAL A 61 4.13 4.23 -3.32
CA VAL A 61 5.10 3.14 -3.23
C VAL A 61 6.51 3.63 -2.86
N PRO A 62 7.00 4.81 -3.33
CA PRO A 62 8.31 5.29 -2.91
C PRO A 62 8.44 5.55 -1.42
N GLN A 63 7.34 5.69 -0.69
CA GLN A 63 7.33 5.90 0.76
C GLN A 63 7.06 4.61 1.54
N LEU A 64 7.23 3.45 0.89
CA LEU A 64 7.05 2.18 1.59
C LEU A 64 7.92 2.12 2.84
N THR A 65 7.40 1.46 3.86
CA THR A 65 8.07 1.34 5.14
C THR A 65 7.64 0.06 5.83
N ALA A 66 8.42 -0.35 6.82
CA ALA A 66 8.09 -1.50 7.66
C ALA A 66 7.31 -1.03 8.88
N MET A 67 6.24 -1.74 9.20
CA MET A 67 5.43 -1.47 10.38
C MET A 67 5.21 -2.77 11.16
N ARG A 68 4.97 -2.66 12.46
CA ARG A 68 4.57 -3.82 13.24
C ARG A 68 3.17 -4.25 12.83
N PRO A 69 2.94 -5.53 12.55
CA PRO A 69 1.59 -6.00 12.21
C PRO A 69 0.52 -5.63 13.24
N SER A 70 0.89 -5.57 14.52
CA SER A 70 -0.05 -5.21 15.60
C SER A 70 -0.60 -3.79 15.47
N THR A 71 0.06 -2.90 14.72
CA THR A 71 -0.40 -1.52 14.53
C THR A 71 -1.40 -1.39 13.39
N LEU A 72 -1.59 -2.44 12.59
CA LEU A 72 -2.43 -2.36 11.40
C LEU A 72 -3.93 -2.44 11.69
N GLY A 73 -4.31 -3.07 12.79
CA GLY A 73 -5.71 -3.31 13.09
C GLY A 73 -6.38 -4.27 12.10
N PRO A 74 -7.71 -4.34 12.07
CA PRO A 74 -8.40 -5.21 11.12
C PRO A 74 -8.34 -4.63 9.70
N PRO A 75 -8.35 -5.49 8.67
CA PRO A 75 -8.38 -5.02 7.29
C PRO A 75 -9.67 -4.27 6.99
N ARG A 76 -9.57 -3.21 6.19
CA ARG A 76 -10.68 -2.36 5.79
C ARG A 76 -11.08 -2.56 4.33
N GLY A 77 -10.31 -3.32 3.58
CA GLY A 77 -10.54 -3.57 2.16
C GLY A 77 -9.34 -4.23 1.54
N SER A 78 -9.34 -4.30 0.22
CA SER A 78 -8.26 -4.92 -0.53
C SER A 78 -7.96 -4.14 -1.80
N ALA A 79 -6.68 -3.97 -2.11
CA ALA A 79 -6.20 -3.41 -3.36
C ALA A 79 -5.78 -4.49 -4.35
N ALA A 80 -6.17 -5.75 -4.13
CA ALA A 80 -5.77 -6.87 -4.99
C ALA A 80 -6.21 -6.71 -6.46
N ALA A 81 -7.29 -5.97 -6.72
CA ALA A 81 -7.73 -5.68 -8.08
C ALA A 81 -6.71 -4.83 -8.85
N PHE A 82 -5.79 -4.15 -8.15
CA PHE A 82 -4.77 -3.28 -8.74
C PHE A 82 -3.37 -3.88 -8.59
N ARG A 83 -3.29 -5.19 -8.42
CA ARG A 83 -2.03 -5.88 -8.13
C ARG A 83 -0.96 -5.64 -9.19
N ASP A 84 -1.34 -5.62 -10.47
CA ASP A 84 -0.37 -5.44 -11.55
C ASP A 84 0.28 -4.07 -11.50
N GLU A 85 -0.51 -3.03 -11.25
CA GLU A 85 -0.02 -1.67 -11.11
C GLU A 85 0.88 -1.53 -9.88
N LEU A 86 0.52 -2.19 -8.78
CA LEU A 86 1.32 -2.18 -7.55
C LEU A 86 2.65 -2.89 -7.75
N PHE A 87 2.65 -4.08 -8.38
CA PHE A 87 3.89 -4.78 -8.69
C PHE A 87 4.78 -3.99 -9.62
N ARG A 88 4.22 -3.35 -10.64
CA ARG A 88 5.00 -2.50 -11.55
C ARG A 88 5.66 -1.33 -10.83
N ALA A 89 4.94 -0.71 -9.89
CA ALA A 89 5.50 0.38 -9.11
C ALA A 89 6.66 -0.08 -8.24
N ILE A 90 6.53 -1.24 -7.61
CA ILE A 90 7.60 -1.83 -6.80
C ILE A 90 8.81 -2.15 -7.69
N ASP A 91 8.58 -2.77 -8.83
CA ASP A 91 9.67 -3.13 -9.76
C ASP A 91 10.37 -1.89 -10.30
N LEU A 92 9.61 -0.86 -10.65
CA LEU A 92 10.17 0.40 -11.12
C LEU A 92 11.03 1.06 -10.04
N LEU A 93 10.57 1.06 -8.80
CA LEU A 93 11.30 1.65 -7.68
C LEU A 93 12.60 0.90 -7.40
N THR A 94 12.57 -0.43 -7.47
CA THR A 94 13.71 -1.28 -7.06
C THR A 94 14.64 -1.64 -8.19
N HIS A 95 14.15 -1.72 -9.43
CA HIS A 95 14.95 -2.17 -10.59
C HIS A 95 15.01 -1.13 -11.73
N GLY A 96 14.19 -0.09 -11.66
CA GLY A 96 14.14 0.94 -12.69
C GLY A 96 13.30 0.59 -13.90
N PHE A 97 12.57 -0.52 -13.84
CA PHE A 97 11.67 -0.94 -14.93
C PHE A 97 10.62 -1.92 -14.46
#